data_bb9c68ab5617d61c6baf7b6c32706766
#
_entry.id   bb9c68ab5617d61c6baf7b6c32706766
#
_cell.length_a   1.000
_cell.length_b   1.000
_cell.length_c   1.000
_cell.angle_alpha   90.00
_cell.angle_beta   90.00
_cell.angle_gamma   90.00
#
_symmetry.space_group_name_H-M   'P 1'
#
loop_
_entity.id
_entity.type
_entity.pdbx_description
1 polymer ?
#
loop_
_entity_poly.entity_id
_entity_poly.type
_entity_poly.pdbx_seq_one_letter_code
_entity_poly.pdbx_strand_id
1 'polypeptide(L)'
;MPYIDGYRFLQMEWWLVGKDMDIGTREKLSYIRKLSKYSIKLTRYLRRIKPDYGMTNTVVFPHLAISCKMLGIKHCWFIHEIPDVTWLNLNPVFEFRFIFRAIDKLSNKILVTSRYAEFHYQKVMTSAKISSITQAVELPMTVGVDVKCDRHTRYTILLVGAFDSNKGQMELLQAVKRIVAEGKDILCYLVGPDVGFMPKCQKYIQDN
;
A
#
# COMPACT_ATOMS: atom_id res chain seq x y z
N MET A 1 3.38 24.11 7.09
CA MET A 1 4.43 23.11 6.90
C MET A 1 5.51 23.75 6.04
N PRO A 2 6.64 24.06 6.58
CA PRO A 2 7.76 24.52 5.80
C PRO A 2 8.52 23.30 5.31
N TYR A 3 9.21 23.41 4.20
CA TYR A 3 10.43 22.68 3.88
C TYR A 3 10.32 21.47 2.92
N ILE A 4 9.52 21.62 1.83
CA ILE A 4 9.84 20.93 0.58
C ILE A 4 10.35 21.98 -0.39
N ASP A 5 11.67 22.14 -0.48
CA ASP A 5 12.31 23.12 -1.36
C ASP A 5 12.20 22.78 -2.85
N GLY A 6 11.66 21.62 -3.18
CA GLY A 6 11.42 21.22 -4.56
C GLY A 6 10.97 19.76 -4.71
N TYR A 7 10.35 19.48 -5.85
CA TYR A 7 9.96 18.15 -6.25
C TYR A 7 10.32 17.91 -7.72
N ARG A 8 10.55 16.63 -8.07
CA ARG A 8 10.75 16.21 -9.47
C ARG A 8 10.00 14.91 -9.73
N PHE A 9 9.33 14.86 -10.86
CA PHE A 9 8.71 13.62 -11.34
C PHE A 9 9.71 12.81 -12.14
N LEU A 10 9.91 11.53 -11.75
CA LEU A 10 10.68 10.54 -12.49
C LEU A 10 9.77 9.35 -12.74
N GLN A 11 9.56 8.99 -14.00
CA GLN A 11 8.86 7.76 -14.34
C GLN A 11 9.73 6.57 -13.96
N MET A 12 9.15 5.61 -13.23
CA MET A 12 9.83 4.39 -12.78
C MET A 12 8.93 3.18 -13.02
N GLU A 13 9.54 2.02 -13.22
CA GLU A 13 8.83 0.76 -13.40
C GLU A 13 8.68 0.03 -12.06
N TRP A 14 7.54 -0.60 -11.87
CA TRP A 14 7.24 -1.38 -10.69
C TRP A 14 7.73 -2.82 -10.87
N TRP A 15 8.26 -3.45 -9.84
CA TRP A 15 8.54 -4.89 -9.85
C TRP A 15 7.37 -5.74 -9.34
N LEU A 16 6.28 -5.10 -8.95
CA LEU A 16 4.98 -5.70 -8.69
C LEU A 16 3.99 -5.07 -9.67
N VAL A 17 3.23 -5.88 -10.36
CA VAL A 17 2.25 -5.46 -11.38
C VAL A 17 0.87 -6.02 -11.04
N GLY A 18 -0.17 -5.52 -11.68
CA GLY A 18 -1.52 -6.04 -11.51
C GLY A 18 -1.63 -7.52 -11.87
N LYS A 19 -2.52 -8.25 -11.22
CA LYS A 19 -2.66 -9.71 -11.33
C LYS A 19 -3.01 -10.19 -12.75
N ASP A 20 -3.67 -9.34 -13.53
CA ASP A 20 -4.10 -9.65 -14.88
C ASP A 20 -3.00 -9.55 -15.95
N MET A 21 -1.78 -9.15 -15.55
CA MET A 21 -0.64 -9.07 -16.46
C MET A 21 0.12 -10.39 -16.49
N ASP A 22 0.19 -10.99 -17.68
CA ASP A 22 1.10 -12.12 -17.93
C ASP A 22 2.56 -11.61 -17.98
N ILE A 23 3.45 -12.28 -17.23
CA ILE A 23 4.85 -11.87 -17.09
C ILE A 23 5.74 -12.99 -17.63
N GLY A 24 5.87 -13.02 -18.94
CA GLY A 24 6.77 -13.93 -19.62
C GLY A 24 8.27 -13.50 -19.55
N THR A 25 9.12 -14.27 -20.20
CA THR A 25 10.57 -14.00 -20.22
C THR A 25 10.89 -12.67 -20.90
N ARG A 26 10.15 -12.31 -21.95
CA ARG A 26 10.33 -11.06 -22.70
C ARG A 26 10.04 -9.83 -21.84
N GLU A 27 8.95 -9.89 -21.05
CA GLU A 27 8.54 -8.84 -20.13
C GLU A 27 9.59 -8.66 -19.02
N LYS A 28 10.11 -9.77 -18.45
CA LYS A 28 11.19 -9.73 -17.45
C LYS A 28 12.46 -9.07 -17.98
N LEU A 29 12.88 -9.41 -19.20
CA LEU A 29 14.05 -8.77 -19.85
C LEU A 29 13.82 -7.29 -20.12
N SER A 30 12.63 -6.93 -20.61
CA SER A 30 12.25 -5.53 -20.79
C SER A 30 12.29 -4.76 -19.47
N TYR A 31 11.75 -5.35 -18.40
CA TYR A 31 11.80 -4.78 -17.07
C TYR A 31 13.24 -4.54 -16.57
N ILE A 32 14.12 -5.54 -16.68
CA ILE A 32 15.53 -5.40 -16.25
C ILE A 32 16.22 -4.26 -17.01
N ARG A 33 15.99 -4.14 -18.32
CA ARG A 33 16.53 -3.05 -19.14
C ARG A 33 16.03 -1.67 -18.65
N LYS A 34 14.75 -1.54 -18.39
CA LYS A 34 14.15 -0.31 -17.86
C LYS A 34 14.61 -0.01 -16.44
N LEU A 35 14.68 -1.02 -15.56
CA LEU A 35 15.21 -0.91 -14.21
C LEU A 35 16.63 -0.33 -14.23
N SER A 36 17.50 -0.89 -15.04
CA SER A 36 18.89 -0.42 -15.19
C SER A 36 18.94 1.03 -15.70
N LYS A 37 18.19 1.34 -16.77
CA LYS A 37 18.12 2.69 -17.36
C LYS A 37 17.69 3.74 -16.33
N TYR A 38 16.61 3.50 -15.61
CA TYR A 38 16.06 4.45 -14.65
C TYR A 38 16.91 4.54 -13.38
N SER A 39 17.49 3.43 -12.91
CA SER A 39 18.42 3.45 -11.78
C SER A 39 19.69 4.25 -12.11
N ILE A 40 20.26 4.11 -13.31
CA ILE A 40 21.40 4.92 -13.76
C ILE A 40 21.04 6.40 -13.82
N LYS A 41 19.88 6.74 -14.39
CA LYS A 41 19.39 8.14 -14.44
C LYS A 41 19.24 8.73 -13.04
N LEU A 42 18.64 7.98 -12.11
CA LEU A 42 18.48 8.39 -10.72
C LEU A 42 19.81 8.51 -9.99
N THR A 43 20.73 7.55 -10.19
CA THR A 43 22.10 7.61 -9.62
C THR A 43 22.85 8.87 -10.03
N ARG A 44 22.76 9.24 -11.33
CA ARG A 44 23.37 10.49 -11.82
C ARG A 44 22.76 11.73 -11.16
N TYR A 45 21.45 11.71 -10.94
CA TYR A 45 20.77 12.80 -10.25
C TYR A 45 21.18 12.88 -8.78
N LEU A 46 21.16 11.75 -8.04
CA LEU A 46 21.58 11.70 -6.63
C LEU A 46 23.04 12.13 -6.43
N ARG A 47 23.93 11.80 -7.39
CA ARG A 47 25.34 12.27 -7.34
C ARG A 47 25.47 13.79 -7.38
N ARG A 48 24.50 14.49 -7.99
CA ARG A 48 24.49 15.96 -8.04
C ARG A 48 23.95 16.58 -6.77
N ILE A 49 22.86 16.03 -6.23
CA ILE A 49 22.19 16.60 -5.04
C ILE A 49 22.80 16.12 -3.72
N LYS A 50 23.57 15.02 -3.75
CA LYS A 50 24.29 14.44 -2.61
C LYS A 50 23.44 14.32 -1.33
N PRO A 51 22.29 13.61 -1.35
CA PRO A 51 21.47 13.46 -0.17
C PRO A 51 22.17 12.58 0.86
N ASP A 52 21.97 12.87 2.15
CA ASP A 52 22.50 12.06 3.25
C ASP A 52 21.75 10.74 3.39
N TYR A 53 20.46 10.73 3.07
CA TYR A 53 19.58 9.58 3.18
C TYR A 53 18.63 9.48 2.00
N GLY A 54 18.30 8.26 1.63
CA GLY A 54 17.21 7.93 0.70
C GLY A 54 16.11 7.16 1.40
N MET A 55 14.85 7.45 1.10
CA MET A 55 13.71 6.72 1.62
C MET A 55 12.76 6.29 0.49
N THR A 56 12.46 5.00 0.42
CA THR A 56 11.41 4.48 -0.47
C THR A 56 10.16 4.20 0.35
N ASN A 57 9.07 4.89 0.01
CA ASN A 57 7.79 4.85 0.73
C ASN A 57 6.78 3.93 0.03
N THR A 58 7.15 2.70 -0.26
CA THR A 58 6.32 1.62 -0.81
C THR A 58 7.20 0.41 -1.10
N VAL A 59 6.61 -0.78 -1.24
CA VAL A 59 7.37 -2.00 -1.60
C VAL A 59 7.68 -2.10 -3.10
N VAL A 60 7.02 -1.33 -3.97
CA VAL A 60 7.01 -1.59 -5.42
C VAL A 60 8.18 -1.01 -6.22
N PHE A 61 9.00 -0.11 -5.67
CA PHE A 61 10.07 0.58 -6.39
C PHE A 61 11.48 0.26 -5.86
N PRO A 62 12.33 -0.47 -6.58
CA PRO A 62 13.70 -0.75 -6.16
C PRO A 62 14.73 0.32 -6.55
N HIS A 63 14.39 1.24 -7.46
CA HIS A 63 15.35 2.14 -8.11
C HIS A 63 16.15 3.01 -7.15
N LEU A 64 15.47 3.60 -6.14
CA LEU A 64 16.13 4.47 -5.17
C LEU A 64 17.08 3.66 -4.29
N ALA A 65 16.66 2.49 -3.82
CA ALA A 65 17.48 1.60 -3.01
C ALA A 65 18.75 1.15 -3.76
N ILE A 66 18.61 0.78 -5.05
CA ILE A 66 19.72 0.44 -5.94
C ILE A 66 20.67 1.64 -6.08
N SER A 67 20.14 2.83 -6.37
CA SER A 67 20.93 4.03 -6.58
C SER A 67 21.67 4.48 -5.31
N CYS A 68 21.02 4.40 -4.16
CA CYS A 68 21.63 4.67 -2.87
C CYS A 68 22.77 3.69 -2.59
N LYS A 69 22.55 2.39 -2.83
CA LYS A 69 23.59 1.37 -2.66
C LYS A 69 24.81 1.62 -3.54
N MET A 70 24.62 2.03 -4.80
CA MET A 70 25.70 2.37 -5.74
C MET A 70 26.52 3.59 -5.31
N LEU A 71 25.93 4.51 -4.56
CA LEU A 71 26.55 5.76 -4.11
C LEU A 71 27.00 5.72 -2.64
N GLY A 72 26.78 4.63 -1.92
CA GLY A 72 27.08 4.55 -0.47
C GLY A 72 26.12 5.39 0.39
N ILE A 73 25.00 5.85 -0.15
CA ILE A 73 23.98 6.60 0.57
C ILE A 73 23.19 5.64 1.44
N LYS A 74 22.92 6.01 2.70
CA LYS A 74 22.05 5.21 3.59
C LYS A 74 20.63 5.20 3.06
N HIS A 75 20.02 4.01 3.02
CA HIS A 75 18.67 3.83 2.51
C HIS A 75 17.75 3.22 3.56
N CYS A 76 16.56 3.81 3.72
CA CYS A 76 15.45 3.30 4.50
C CYS A 76 14.31 2.87 3.58
N TRP A 77 13.78 1.67 3.80
CA TRP A 77 12.55 1.25 3.14
C TRP A 77 11.39 1.39 4.12
N PHE A 78 10.34 2.11 3.74
CA PHE A 78 9.10 2.18 4.50
C PHE A 78 8.02 1.44 3.71
N ILE A 79 7.60 0.29 4.24
CA ILE A 79 6.73 -0.66 3.56
C ILE A 79 5.36 -0.63 4.22
N HIS A 80 4.33 -0.39 3.42
CA HIS A 80 2.93 -0.35 3.86
C HIS A 80 2.20 -1.64 3.53
N GLU A 81 2.66 -2.35 2.49
CA GLU A 81 2.02 -3.51 1.90
C GLU A 81 2.67 -4.82 2.35
N ILE A 82 1.93 -5.91 2.30
CA ILE A 82 2.42 -7.29 2.41
C ILE A 82 2.11 -8.00 1.09
N PRO A 83 2.98 -7.87 0.07
CA PRO A 83 2.65 -8.15 -1.32
C PRO A 83 2.49 -9.63 -1.66
N ASP A 84 3.00 -10.53 -0.84
CA ASP A 84 2.85 -11.98 -0.99
C ASP A 84 1.54 -12.53 -0.38
N VAL A 85 0.71 -11.66 0.17
CA VAL A 85 -0.64 -12.00 0.61
C VAL A 85 -1.60 -11.91 -0.57
N THR A 86 -2.35 -12.96 -0.82
CA THR A 86 -3.16 -13.18 -2.04
C THR A 86 -4.24 -12.13 -2.32
N TRP A 87 -4.67 -11.37 -1.31
CA TRP A 87 -5.71 -10.35 -1.45
C TRP A 87 -5.23 -9.03 -2.09
N LEU A 88 -3.92 -8.80 -2.24
CA LEU A 88 -3.38 -7.57 -2.82
C LEU A 88 -3.43 -7.51 -4.36
N ASN A 89 -3.84 -8.59 -5.04
CA ASN A 89 -3.91 -8.65 -6.51
C ASN A 89 -2.64 -8.16 -7.22
N LEU A 90 -1.46 -8.44 -6.63
CA LEU A 90 -0.17 -8.07 -7.20
C LEU A 90 0.59 -9.32 -7.67
N ASN A 91 1.09 -9.28 -8.90
CA ASN A 91 2.00 -10.27 -9.45
C ASN A 91 3.43 -9.75 -9.41
N PRO A 92 4.38 -10.51 -8.88
CA PRO A 92 5.78 -10.12 -8.90
C PRO A 92 6.40 -10.38 -10.28
N VAL A 93 7.19 -9.43 -10.78
CA VAL A 93 8.06 -9.64 -11.96
C VAL A 93 9.11 -10.72 -11.69
N PHE A 94 9.57 -10.79 -10.45
CA PHE A 94 10.44 -11.84 -9.92
C PHE A 94 9.77 -12.50 -8.73
N GLU A 95 10.12 -13.74 -8.42
CA GLU A 95 9.61 -14.41 -7.24
C GLU A 95 9.82 -13.56 -5.96
N PHE A 96 8.86 -13.57 -5.06
CA PHE A 96 8.90 -12.77 -3.82
C PHE A 96 10.18 -12.98 -3.01
N ARG A 97 10.72 -14.20 -2.99
CA ARG A 97 11.99 -14.49 -2.30
C ARG A 97 13.18 -13.65 -2.82
N PHE A 98 13.21 -13.32 -4.12
CA PHE A 98 14.25 -12.45 -4.68
C PHE A 98 13.99 -10.99 -4.36
N ILE A 99 12.72 -10.58 -4.39
CA ILE A 99 12.30 -9.22 -4.00
C ILE A 99 12.67 -8.96 -2.55
N PHE A 100 12.30 -9.85 -1.62
CA PHE A 100 12.61 -9.70 -0.21
C PHE A 100 14.12 -9.72 0.08
N ARG A 101 14.88 -10.58 -0.59
CA ARG A 101 16.35 -10.56 -0.51
C ARG A 101 16.95 -9.25 -1.03
N ALA A 102 16.39 -8.69 -2.09
CA ALA A 102 16.85 -7.41 -2.63
C ALA A 102 16.56 -6.26 -1.66
N ILE A 103 15.35 -6.21 -1.10
CA ILE A 103 14.97 -5.23 -0.08
C ILE A 103 15.94 -5.32 1.10
N ASP A 104 16.20 -6.51 1.62
CA ASP A 104 17.10 -6.72 2.76
C ASP A 104 18.54 -6.27 2.46
N LYS A 105 19.10 -6.66 1.30
CA LYS A 105 20.48 -6.31 0.92
C LYS A 105 20.67 -4.85 0.56
N LEU A 106 19.65 -4.19 0.02
CA LEU A 106 19.73 -2.81 -0.45
C LEU A 106 19.43 -1.79 0.66
N SER A 107 18.83 -2.22 1.78
CA SER A 107 18.41 -1.31 2.85
C SER A 107 19.37 -1.30 4.03
N ASN A 108 19.52 -0.15 4.66
CA ASN A 108 20.13 -0.01 5.97
C ASN A 108 19.09 -0.16 7.09
N LYS A 109 17.84 0.23 6.83
CA LYS A 109 16.69 0.13 7.74
C LYS A 109 15.45 -0.20 6.94
N ILE A 110 14.57 -1.00 7.54
CA ILE A 110 13.25 -1.35 6.99
C ILE A 110 12.22 -1.00 8.05
N LEU A 111 11.32 -0.11 7.72
CA LEU A 111 10.18 0.28 8.56
C LEU A 111 8.91 -0.33 7.98
N VAL A 112 8.04 -0.80 8.83
CA VAL A 112 6.74 -1.35 8.48
C VAL A 112 5.64 -0.75 9.34
N THR A 113 4.41 -0.79 8.90
CA THR A 113 3.29 -0.05 9.50
C THR A 113 2.64 -0.73 10.70
N SER A 114 2.98 -2.00 10.97
CA SER A 114 2.37 -2.73 12.08
C SER A 114 3.27 -3.86 12.60
N ARG A 115 3.01 -4.32 13.83
CA ARG A 115 3.68 -5.50 14.39
C ARG A 115 3.38 -6.78 13.59
N TYR A 116 2.21 -6.87 12.98
CA TYR A 116 1.87 -7.99 12.09
C TYR A 116 2.79 -8.01 10.87
N ALA A 117 2.97 -6.86 10.21
CA ALA A 117 3.88 -6.73 9.08
C ALA A 117 5.34 -7.01 9.51
N GLU A 118 5.77 -6.52 10.67
CA GLU A 118 7.10 -6.79 11.22
C GLU A 118 7.34 -8.30 11.38
N PHE A 119 6.42 -9.00 12.03
CA PHE A 119 6.49 -10.44 12.21
C PHE A 119 6.47 -11.21 10.88
N HIS A 120 5.64 -10.78 9.91
CA HIS A 120 5.59 -11.36 8.58
C HIS A 120 6.94 -11.22 7.87
N TYR A 121 7.49 -10.02 7.80
CA TYR A 121 8.75 -9.77 7.13
C TYR A 121 9.96 -10.40 7.82
N GLN A 122 9.96 -10.52 9.14
CA GLN A 122 10.99 -11.25 9.88
C GLN A 122 11.04 -12.76 9.54
N LYS A 123 9.95 -13.35 9.08
CA LYS A 123 9.91 -14.76 8.62
C LYS A 123 10.53 -14.94 7.23
N VAL A 124 10.43 -13.93 6.36
CA VAL A 124 10.84 -14.03 4.95
C VAL A 124 12.14 -13.29 4.65
N MET A 125 12.60 -12.43 5.55
CA MET A 125 13.88 -11.72 5.50
C MET A 125 14.72 -12.10 6.73
N THR A 126 16.02 -12.23 6.55
CA THR A 126 16.95 -12.64 7.63
C THR A 126 17.48 -11.46 8.47
N SER A 127 16.95 -10.27 8.28
CA SER A 127 17.55 -9.03 8.77
C SER A 127 16.97 -8.56 10.11
N ALA A 128 17.87 -8.23 11.04
CA ALA A 128 17.55 -7.48 12.26
C ALA A 128 17.22 -5.99 12.03
N LYS A 129 17.14 -5.55 10.76
CA LYS A 129 16.93 -4.14 10.36
C LYS A 129 15.46 -3.73 10.33
N ILE A 130 14.53 -4.67 10.55
CA ILE A 130 13.09 -4.44 10.47
C ILE A 130 12.58 -3.92 11.80
N SER A 131 11.74 -2.90 11.74
CA SER A 131 11.04 -2.37 12.93
C SER A 131 9.68 -1.84 12.52
N SER A 132 8.67 -2.07 13.34
CA SER A 132 7.36 -1.43 13.15
C SER A 132 7.37 0.00 13.66
N ILE A 133 6.63 0.85 12.97
CA ILE A 133 6.34 2.22 13.37
C ILE A 133 4.83 2.44 13.32
N THR A 134 4.27 2.93 14.41
CA THR A 134 2.85 3.28 14.44
C THR A 134 2.63 4.56 13.67
N GLN A 135 1.72 4.51 12.70
CA GLN A 135 1.31 5.71 11.97
C GLN A 135 0.47 6.59 12.89
N ALA A 136 0.86 7.84 13.00
CA ALA A 136 0.08 8.86 13.71
C ALA A 136 -0.69 9.70 12.68
N VAL A 137 -1.93 10.06 13.03
CA VAL A 137 -2.77 10.97 12.28
C VAL A 137 -3.06 12.17 13.17
N GLU A 138 -2.75 13.36 12.68
CA GLU A 138 -3.24 14.59 13.33
C GLU A 138 -4.76 14.65 13.16
N LEU A 139 -5.48 14.46 14.26
CA LEU A 139 -6.90 14.71 14.23
C LEU A 139 -7.13 16.22 14.18
N PRO A 140 -7.93 16.73 13.22
CA PRO A 140 -8.35 18.11 13.27
C PRO A 140 -9.01 18.34 14.65
N MET A 141 -8.60 19.41 15.34
CA MET A 141 -9.33 19.82 16.54
C MET A 141 -10.79 20.00 16.13
N THR A 142 -11.61 19.02 16.46
CA THR A 142 -13.06 19.17 16.33
C THR A 142 -13.45 20.25 17.29
N VAL A 143 -13.60 21.47 16.80
CA VAL A 143 -14.33 22.52 17.49
C VAL A 143 -15.68 21.88 17.79
N GLY A 144 -15.96 21.66 19.09
CA GLY A 144 -17.07 20.91 19.64
C GLY A 144 -18.34 20.95 18.79
N VAL A 145 -18.40 20.06 17.83
CA VAL A 145 -19.68 19.69 17.25
C VAL A 145 -20.26 18.76 18.30
N ASP A 146 -21.13 19.33 19.12
CA ASP A 146 -21.98 18.54 20.00
C ASP A 146 -22.90 17.72 19.09
N VAL A 147 -22.35 16.63 18.56
CA VAL A 147 -23.14 15.66 17.79
C VAL A 147 -24.01 15.00 18.82
N LYS A 148 -25.21 15.58 19.03
CA LYS A 148 -26.29 14.85 19.65
C LYS A 148 -26.51 13.60 18.81
N CYS A 149 -25.88 12.52 19.23
CA CYS A 149 -26.13 11.21 18.66
C CYS A 149 -27.55 10.83 19.13
N ASP A 150 -28.56 11.15 18.33
CA ASP A 150 -29.86 10.57 18.50
C ASP A 150 -29.67 9.07 18.47
N ARG A 151 -29.88 8.42 19.61
CA ARG A 151 -29.78 6.96 19.69
C ARG A 151 -30.86 6.40 18.77
N HIS A 152 -30.46 6.02 17.59
CA HIS A 152 -31.35 5.37 16.63
C HIS A 152 -31.94 4.11 17.31
N THR A 153 -33.20 3.88 17.10
CA THR A 153 -33.90 2.68 17.58
C THR A 153 -33.39 1.40 16.91
N ARG A 154 -32.58 1.56 15.86
CA ARG A 154 -31.97 0.47 15.09
C ARG A 154 -30.44 0.53 15.11
N TYR A 155 -29.81 -0.62 14.95
CA TYR A 155 -28.37 -0.70 14.83
C TYR A 155 -27.89 -0.05 13.54
N THR A 156 -26.91 0.83 13.67
CA THR A 156 -26.31 1.53 12.52
C THR A 156 -24.87 1.09 12.32
N ILE A 157 -24.55 0.67 11.09
CA ILE A 157 -23.20 0.27 10.67
C ILE A 157 -22.70 1.30 9.66
N LEU A 158 -21.47 1.76 9.83
CA LEU A 158 -20.80 2.68 8.92
C LEU A 158 -19.49 2.06 8.45
N LEU A 159 -19.29 1.94 7.13
CA LEU A 159 -18.00 1.62 6.52
C LEU A 159 -17.53 2.80 5.70
N VAL A 160 -16.34 3.33 6.04
CA VAL A 160 -15.70 4.44 5.34
C VAL A 160 -14.50 3.93 4.55
N GLY A 161 -14.50 4.16 3.23
CA GLY A 161 -13.41 3.75 2.35
C GLY A 161 -13.80 3.89 0.88
N ALA A 162 -12.80 4.03 -0.02
CA ALA A 162 -13.06 4.04 -1.46
C ALA A 162 -13.82 2.75 -1.86
N PHE A 163 -14.76 2.87 -2.78
CA PHE A 163 -15.46 1.69 -3.34
C PHE A 163 -14.49 0.91 -4.23
N ASP A 164 -13.83 -0.06 -3.62
CA ASP A 164 -12.82 -0.93 -4.23
C ASP A 164 -13.05 -2.38 -3.75
N SER A 165 -12.74 -3.34 -4.60
CA SER A 165 -12.92 -4.78 -4.32
C SER A 165 -12.17 -5.28 -3.08
N ASN A 166 -11.15 -4.53 -2.60
CA ASN A 166 -10.33 -4.88 -1.45
C ASN A 166 -10.71 -4.17 -0.15
N LYS A 167 -11.80 -3.36 -0.14
CA LYS A 167 -12.23 -2.56 1.02
C LYS A 167 -13.35 -3.17 1.84
N GLY A 168 -13.84 -4.35 1.44
CA GLY A 168 -14.79 -5.13 2.23
C GLY A 168 -16.24 -4.68 2.13
N GLN A 169 -16.61 -3.79 1.19
CA GLN A 169 -18.01 -3.37 1.01
C GLN A 169 -18.92 -4.54 0.67
N MET A 170 -18.46 -5.43 -0.22
CA MET A 170 -19.28 -6.58 -0.64
C MET A 170 -19.48 -7.58 0.50
N GLU A 171 -18.44 -7.85 1.26
CA GLU A 171 -18.47 -8.73 2.43
C GLU A 171 -19.39 -8.18 3.50
N LEU A 172 -19.36 -6.86 3.73
CA LEU A 172 -20.28 -6.19 4.66
C LEU A 172 -21.74 -6.31 4.17
N LEU A 173 -22.03 -6.05 2.91
CA LEU A 173 -23.38 -6.18 2.35
C LEU A 173 -23.92 -7.62 2.50
N GLN A 174 -23.07 -8.62 2.25
CA GLN A 174 -23.43 -10.03 2.45
C GLN A 174 -23.73 -10.35 3.91
N ALA A 175 -22.95 -9.79 4.85
CA ALA A 175 -23.18 -9.96 6.28
C ALA A 175 -24.48 -9.27 6.73
N VAL A 176 -24.72 -8.04 6.27
CA VAL A 176 -25.95 -7.29 6.57
C VAL A 176 -27.19 -8.04 6.06
N LYS A 177 -27.15 -8.56 4.82
CA LYS A 177 -28.24 -9.39 4.29
C LYS A 177 -28.59 -10.55 5.22
N ARG A 178 -27.60 -11.28 5.75
CA ARG A 178 -27.83 -12.40 6.68
C ARG A 178 -28.49 -11.94 7.96
N ILE A 179 -28.02 -10.84 8.53
CA ILE A 179 -28.54 -10.30 9.80
C ILE A 179 -29.97 -9.78 9.64
N VAL A 180 -30.29 -9.15 8.50
CA VAL A 180 -31.65 -8.73 8.16
C VAL A 180 -32.57 -9.95 7.99
N ALA A 181 -32.10 -11.03 7.37
CA ALA A 181 -32.86 -12.27 7.26
C ALA A 181 -33.16 -12.93 8.62
N GLU A 182 -32.37 -12.65 9.66
CA GLU A 182 -32.62 -13.05 11.06
C GLU A 182 -33.61 -12.12 11.78
N GLY A 183 -34.23 -11.17 11.06
CA GLY A 183 -35.22 -10.24 11.62
C GLY A 183 -34.64 -9.05 12.42
N LYS A 184 -33.35 -8.75 12.26
CA LYS A 184 -32.71 -7.59 12.89
C LYS A 184 -32.88 -6.34 12.04
N ASP A 185 -33.28 -5.23 12.68
CA ASP A 185 -33.36 -3.92 12.02
C ASP A 185 -32.00 -3.25 12.02
N ILE A 186 -31.35 -3.18 10.84
CA ILE A 186 -30.01 -2.60 10.65
C ILE A 186 -30.03 -1.55 9.56
N LEU A 187 -29.38 -0.43 9.80
CA LEU A 187 -29.07 0.60 8.81
C LEU A 187 -27.56 0.54 8.48
N CYS A 188 -27.23 0.38 7.20
CA CYS A 188 -25.83 0.30 6.77
C CYS A 188 -25.49 1.46 5.83
N TYR A 189 -24.46 2.23 6.19
CA TYR A 189 -23.90 3.28 5.35
C TYR A 189 -22.55 2.85 4.77
N LEU A 190 -22.40 3.01 3.46
CA LEU A 190 -21.13 2.87 2.76
C LEU A 190 -20.73 4.26 2.26
N VAL A 191 -19.58 4.77 2.69
CA VAL A 191 -19.15 6.14 2.42
C VAL A 191 -17.75 6.17 1.84
N GLY A 192 -17.58 6.82 0.70
CA GLY A 192 -16.28 7.02 0.06
C GLY A 192 -16.36 7.30 -1.43
N PRO A 193 -15.23 7.64 -2.07
CA PRO A 193 -15.19 7.85 -3.51
C PRO A 193 -15.34 6.52 -4.25
N ASP A 194 -15.95 6.57 -5.44
CA ASP A 194 -16.01 5.41 -6.33
C ASP A 194 -14.74 5.32 -7.19
N VAL A 195 -14.10 4.15 -7.15
CA VAL A 195 -12.99 3.78 -8.03
C VAL A 195 -13.38 2.63 -8.98
N GLY A 196 -14.68 2.51 -9.28
CA GLY A 196 -15.23 1.54 -10.23
C GLY A 196 -15.94 0.35 -9.59
N PHE A 197 -16.13 0.31 -8.27
CA PHE A 197 -16.73 -0.81 -7.56
C PHE A 197 -18.15 -0.52 -7.03
N MET A 198 -18.55 0.74 -6.93
CA MET A 198 -19.86 1.16 -6.44
C MET A 198 -21.03 0.55 -7.26
N PRO A 199 -21.00 0.49 -8.61
CA PRO A 199 -22.10 -0.11 -9.38
C PRO A 199 -22.35 -1.57 -9.02
N LYS A 200 -21.29 -2.32 -8.68
CA LYS A 200 -21.42 -3.72 -8.27
C LYS A 200 -22.10 -3.84 -6.89
N CYS A 201 -21.79 -2.95 -5.97
CA CYS A 201 -22.45 -2.88 -4.67
C CYS A 201 -23.93 -2.49 -4.82
N GLN A 202 -24.24 -1.49 -5.64
CA GLN A 202 -25.60 -1.04 -5.92
C GLN A 202 -26.45 -2.17 -6.54
N LYS A 203 -25.90 -2.88 -7.54
CA LYS A 203 -26.56 -4.03 -8.13
C LYS A 203 -26.87 -5.11 -7.08
N TYR A 204 -25.89 -5.43 -6.23
CA TYR A 204 -26.10 -6.41 -5.17
C TYR A 204 -27.23 -6.01 -4.21
N ILE A 205 -27.34 -4.71 -3.86
CA ILE A 205 -28.42 -4.20 -3.00
C ILE A 205 -29.78 -4.30 -3.69
N GLN A 206 -29.85 -4.04 -5.00
CA GLN A 206 -31.09 -4.12 -5.76
C GLN A 206 -31.60 -5.56 -5.92
N ASP A 207 -30.68 -6.51 -6.04
CA ASP A 207 -31.00 -7.93 -6.30
C ASP A 207 -31.31 -8.69 -4.97
N ASN A 208 -31.15 -8.07 -3.80
CA ASN A 208 -31.23 -8.75 -2.49
C ASN A 208 -31.93 -7.93 -1.41
#